data_742a6bf0e24aeed9b3d08ddeef134721
#
_entry.id   742a6bf0e24aeed9b3d08ddeef134721
#
_cell.length_a   1.000
_cell.length_b   1.000
_cell.length_c   1.000
_cell.angle_alpha   90.00
_cell.angle_beta   90.00
_cell.angle_gamma   90.00
#
_symmetry.space_group_name_H-M   'P 1'
#
loop_
_entity.id
_entity.type
_entity.pdbx_description
1 polymer ?
#
loop_
_entity_poly.entity_id
_entity_poly.type
_entity_poly.pdbx_seq_one_letter_code
_entity_poly.pdbx_strand_id
1 'polypeptide(L)'
;MTALDKYNMILNEGKPLKKLALTKIAMLIAATAAMNVSAADLTSVTKTAIENNPEVQTQWFSFLEATANQKQARAGYLPSLDLNAAYGKANREFDGDRGWFNQGQAEIALTQVLFDGFRIKSKVEQGDYAALKRYYDLNSGIEQKALEATQVYLDVQRYRELVRLAEGNFANHQRVYNQVLQRTNQGVGNKADLSQITGRLSLAQTNLMTEQANLNDVSARFARIVGVEPSNNLSPVSVNVALPNSAQEVIASAYNNNNSLKAALSEMQYARASAQEFKANMYPKLSFVARTGLYQNRNSFDERSNPDNDKYGQDSAVELRLNYNLFNGFADRAAMNAANARVSLSNDLKNKACVDIRQTSTVAYNNVNNYTNQLQWLQRHRDESASVVKAYNDQFDIGRRTLLDVLDSENEAFQANRAYVTTQYDLKVAQFQTLYTTGQLLPALGIQRDNLPAVSEVSQREINAANVCTAANAQVE
;
A
#
# COMPACT_ATOMS: atom_id res chain seq x y z
N MET A 1 -7.14 -9.52 -20.18
CA MET A 1 -6.43 -8.31 -20.57
C MET A 1 -6.11 -7.59 -19.26
N THR A 2 -4.88 -7.77 -18.78
CA THR A 2 -4.43 -7.21 -17.50
C THR A 2 -4.23 -5.70 -17.60
N ALA A 3 -4.24 -4.98 -16.48
CA ALA A 3 -3.99 -3.52 -16.44
C ALA A 3 -2.65 -3.14 -17.14
N LEU A 4 -1.72 -4.08 -17.22
CA LEU A 4 -0.43 -3.95 -17.90
C LEU A 4 -0.53 -3.90 -19.43
N ASP A 5 -1.48 -4.60 -20.05
CA ASP A 5 -1.70 -4.54 -21.51
C ASP A 5 -2.22 -3.15 -21.93
N LYS A 6 -2.95 -2.48 -21.05
CA LYS A 6 -3.40 -1.09 -21.28
C LYS A 6 -2.25 -0.08 -21.15
N TYR A 7 -1.24 -0.38 -20.34
CA TYR A 7 -0.11 0.52 -20.09
C TYR A 7 0.87 0.61 -21.26
N ASN A 8 1.16 -0.50 -21.92
CA ASN A 8 2.00 -0.52 -23.13
C ASN A 8 1.35 0.24 -24.31
N MET A 9 0.05 0.48 -24.26
CA MET A 9 -0.67 1.27 -25.28
C MET A 9 -0.55 2.79 -25.10
N ILE A 10 -0.23 3.25 -23.88
CA ILE A 10 -0.14 4.70 -23.54
C ILE A 10 1.29 5.25 -23.71
N LEU A 11 2.32 4.42 -23.64
CA LEU A 11 3.73 4.85 -23.76
C LEU A 11 4.27 4.91 -25.19
N ASN A 12 3.49 4.51 -26.19
CA ASN A 12 3.92 4.49 -27.59
C ASN A 12 3.33 5.68 -28.37
N GLU A 13 3.61 6.90 -27.95
CA GLU A 13 3.32 8.10 -28.71
C GLU A 13 4.25 8.22 -29.90
N GLY A 14 3.75 7.90 -31.11
CA GLY A 14 4.49 8.20 -32.34
C GLY A 14 4.02 7.52 -33.62
N LYS A 15 2.86 6.80 -33.65
CA LYS A 15 2.35 6.28 -34.91
C LYS A 15 0.82 6.52 -35.06
N PRO A 16 0.34 6.94 -36.28
CA PRO A 16 -1.05 7.26 -36.51
C PRO A 16 -1.93 6.01 -36.43
N LEU A 17 -3.06 6.14 -35.75
CA LEU A 17 -4.11 5.15 -35.58
C LEU A 17 -4.61 4.63 -36.93
N LYS A 18 -4.23 3.43 -37.33
CA LYS A 18 -4.92 2.65 -38.35
C LYS A 18 -6.15 2.01 -37.72
N LYS A 19 -7.32 2.29 -38.32
CA LYS A 19 -8.63 1.71 -38.03
C LYS A 19 -8.51 0.17 -37.95
N LEU A 20 -8.68 -0.41 -36.75
CA LEU A 20 -8.87 -1.85 -36.61
C LEU A 20 -10.36 -2.15 -36.45
N ALA A 21 -10.84 -2.95 -37.38
CA ALA A 21 -12.21 -3.39 -37.54
C ALA A 21 -12.73 -4.15 -36.32
N LEU A 22 -13.94 -3.82 -35.89
CA LEU A 22 -14.81 -4.63 -35.04
C LEU A 22 -15.19 -5.93 -35.76
N THR A 23 -14.50 -7.02 -35.51
CA THR A 23 -15.04 -8.37 -35.74
C THR A 23 -14.15 -9.37 -35.00
N LYS A 24 -14.71 -9.98 -33.95
CA LYS A 24 -14.45 -11.31 -33.36
C LYS A 24 -14.61 -11.30 -31.84
N ILE A 25 -15.85 -11.02 -31.40
CA ILE A 25 -16.33 -11.49 -30.11
C ILE A 25 -17.36 -12.60 -30.44
N ALA A 26 -16.92 -13.81 -30.50
CA ALA A 26 -17.70 -15.04 -30.30
C ALA A 26 -16.76 -16.21 -30.48
N MET A 27 -16.38 -16.86 -29.38
CA MET A 27 -15.90 -18.22 -29.15
C MET A 27 -14.78 -18.25 -28.11
N LEU A 28 -15.19 -18.29 -26.87
CA LEU A 28 -14.38 -18.90 -25.80
C LEU A 28 -15.27 -19.31 -24.63
N ILE A 29 -16.23 -20.18 -24.88
CA ILE A 29 -16.87 -21.00 -23.85
C ILE A 29 -16.66 -22.42 -24.32
N ALA A 30 -15.78 -23.13 -23.65
CA ALA A 30 -15.57 -24.57 -23.52
C ALA A 30 -14.09 -24.93 -23.67
N ALA A 31 -13.32 -24.60 -22.65
CA ALA A 31 -12.17 -25.40 -22.29
C ALA A 31 -12.21 -25.53 -20.76
N THR A 32 -13.04 -26.44 -20.25
CA THR A 32 -12.80 -27.06 -18.95
C THR A 32 -11.53 -27.88 -19.09
N ALA A 33 -10.40 -27.19 -19.09
CA ALA A 33 -9.11 -27.79 -18.78
C ALA A 33 -9.26 -28.37 -17.38
N ALA A 34 -9.10 -29.70 -17.25
CA ALA A 34 -8.83 -30.34 -15.99
C ALA A 34 -7.62 -29.61 -15.37
N MET A 35 -7.88 -28.61 -14.55
CA MET A 35 -6.87 -27.98 -13.72
C MET A 35 -6.39 -29.11 -12.82
N ASN A 36 -5.17 -29.58 -13.08
CA ASN A 36 -4.41 -30.25 -12.04
C ASN A 36 -4.53 -29.35 -10.82
N VAL A 37 -5.20 -29.84 -9.75
CA VAL A 37 -5.33 -29.17 -8.47
C VAL A 37 -3.93 -29.22 -7.84
N SER A 38 -3.02 -28.44 -8.41
CA SER A 38 -1.75 -28.10 -7.77
C SER A 38 -2.11 -27.39 -6.50
N ALA A 39 -1.60 -27.85 -5.37
CA ALA A 39 -1.79 -27.14 -4.10
C ALA A 39 -1.36 -25.68 -4.29
N ALA A 40 -2.23 -24.74 -3.93
CA ALA A 40 -1.91 -23.33 -4.03
C ALA A 40 -0.76 -23.03 -3.05
N ASP A 41 0.37 -22.57 -3.58
CA ASP A 41 1.52 -22.21 -2.76
C ASP A 41 1.45 -20.72 -2.32
N LEU A 42 2.19 -20.39 -1.27
CA LEU A 42 2.21 -19.04 -0.70
C LEU A 42 2.66 -17.98 -1.73
N THR A 43 3.63 -18.32 -2.58
CA THR A 43 4.17 -17.41 -3.59
C THR A 43 3.10 -17.03 -4.62
N SER A 44 2.38 -18.01 -5.16
CA SER A 44 1.32 -17.77 -6.16
C SER A 44 0.15 -16.96 -5.56
N VAL A 45 -0.26 -17.27 -4.34
CA VAL A 45 -1.32 -16.56 -3.60
C VAL A 45 -0.91 -15.10 -3.35
N THR A 46 0.32 -14.89 -2.88
CA THR A 46 0.83 -13.53 -2.61
C THR A 46 0.95 -12.72 -3.91
N LYS A 47 1.41 -13.34 -4.99
CA LYS A 47 1.48 -12.69 -6.30
C LYS A 47 0.09 -12.28 -6.80
N THR A 48 -0.89 -13.17 -6.70
CA THR A 48 -2.29 -12.88 -7.06
C THR A 48 -2.85 -11.71 -6.21
N ALA A 49 -2.56 -11.68 -4.91
CA ALA A 49 -2.98 -10.60 -4.03
C ALA A 49 -2.36 -9.25 -4.43
N ILE A 50 -1.08 -9.21 -4.81
CA ILE A 50 -0.42 -7.97 -5.25
C ILE A 50 -1.00 -7.49 -6.59
N GLU A 51 -1.20 -8.39 -7.55
CA GLU A 51 -1.63 -8.03 -8.91
C GLU A 51 -3.09 -7.59 -8.99
N ASN A 52 -3.97 -8.18 -8.21
CA ASN A 52 -5.42 -7.98 -8.32
C ASN A 52 -6.00 -7.03 -7.25
N ASN A 53 -5.22 -6.66 -6.22
CA ASN A 53 -5.77 -5.87 -5.12
C ASN A 53 -5.97 -4.39 -5.51
N PRO A 54 -7.20 -3.83 -5.35
CA PRO A 54 -7.50 -2.44 -5.68
C PRO A 54 -6.65 -1.41 -4.93
N GLU A 55 -6.20 -1.72 -3.70
CA GLU A 55 -5.37 -0.81 -2.90
C GLU A 55 -3.99 -0.63 -3.55
N VAL A 56 -3.39 -1.71 -4.08
CA VAL A 56 -2.12 -1.65 -4.84
C VAL A 56 -2.32 -0.90 -6.15
N GLN A 57 -3.44 -1.14 -6.86
CA GLN A 57 -3.77 -0.43 -8.09
C GLN A 57 -3.94 1.09 -7.86
N THR A 58 -4.56 1.48 -6.75
CA THR A 58 -4.71 2.90 -6.38
C THR A 58 -3.34 3.56 -6.19
N GLN A 59 -2.40 2.89 -5.51
CA GLN A 59 -1.05 3.41 -5.31
C GLN A 59 -0.26 3.47 -6.62
N TRP A 60 -0.45 2.50 -7.51
CA TRP A 60 0.13 2.50 -8.84
C TRP A 60 -0.33 3.73 -9.66
N PHE A 61 -1.63 4.02 -9.70
CA PHE A 61 -2.13 5.19 -10.41
C PHE A 61 -1.70 6.50 -9.75
N SER A 62 -1.56 6.55 -8.43
CA SER A 62 -0.99 7.70 -7.73
C SER A 62 0.48 7.93 -8.09
N PHE A 63 1.24 6.87 -8.30
CA PHE A 63 2.62 6.95 -8.81
C PHE A 63 2.65 7.47 -10.26
N LEU A 64 1.77 6.97 -11.15
CA LEU A 64 1.66 7.45 -12.53
C LEU A 64 1.28 8.93 -12.59
N GLU A 65 0.31 9.37 -11.77
CA GLU A 65 -0.06 10.77 -11.63
C GLU A 65 1.16 11.63 -11.25
N ALA A 66 1.92 11.22 -10.24
CA ALA A 66 3.10 11.96 -9.79
C ALA A 66 4.18 12.05 -10.89
N THR A 67 4.38 10.98 -11.68
CA THR A 67 5.32 11.00 -12.82
C THR A 67 4.85 11.91 -13.95
N ALA A 68 3.54 12.01 -14.18
CA ALA A 68 2.98 12.95 -15.14
C ALA A 68 3.17 14.42 -14.67
N ASN A 69 2.91 14.69 -13.38
CA ASN A 69 3.15 15.99 -12.76
C ASN A 69 4.64 16.39 -12.77
N GLN A 70 5.56 15.43 -12.61
CA GLN A 70 7.00 15.64 -12.77
C GLN A 70 7.33 16.13 -14.20
N LYS A 71 6.78 15.48 -15.23
CA LYS A 71 6.96 15.90 -16.63
C LYS A 71 6.36 17.29 -16.87
N GLN A 72 5.19 17.58 -16.31
CA GLN A 72 4.55 18.89 -16.37
C GLN A 72 5.44 19.99 -15.75
N ALA A 73 6.06 19.72 -14.59
CA ALA A 73 6.99 20.66 -13.96
C ALA A 73 8.20 20.98 -14.87
N ARG A 74 8.76 19.96 -15.54
CA ARG A 74 9.86 20.13 -16.50
C ARG A 74 9.47 20.93 -17.72
N ALA A 75 8.22 20.88 -18.15
CA ALA A 75 7.71 21.69 -19.25
C ALA A 75 7.82 23.20 -18.99
N GLY A 76 7.92 23.62 -17.72
CA GLY A 76 8.19 25.02 -17.36
C GLY A 76 9.51 25.60 -17.89
N TYR A 77 10.47 24.75 -18.28
CA TYR A 77 11.70 25.21 -18.97
C TYR A 77 11.50 25.50 -20.44
N LEU A 78 10.40 25.08 -21.05
CA LEU A 78 10.11 25.27 -22.47
C LEU A 78 9.27 26.54 -22.66
N PRO A 79 9.31 27.15 -23.86
CA PRO A 79 8.44 28.28 -24.19
C PRO A 79 6.96 27.84 -24.25
N SER A 80 6.05 28.72 -23.84
CA SER A 80 4.64 28.60 -24.15
C SER A 80 4.31 29.34 -25.46
N LEU A 81 3.36 28.80 -26.23
CA LEU A 81 2.78 29.41 -27.40
C LEU A 81 1.29 29.49 -27.19
N ASP A 82 0.79 30.73 -27.06
CA ASP A 82 -0.60 31.01 -26.75
C ASP A 82 -1.26 31.72 -27.91
N LEU A 83 -2.50 31.32 -28.28
CA LEU A 83 -3.37 32.00 -29.19
C LEU A 83 -4.49 32.69 -28.39
N ASN A 84 -4.55 34.02 -28.48
CA ASN A 84 -5.60 34.82 -27.88
C ASN A 84 -6.46 35.43 -29.00
N ALA A 85 -7.74 35.11 -29.02
CA ALA A 85 -8.67 35.70 -29.98
C ALA A 85 -9.90 36.24 -29.25
N ALA A 86 -10.33 37.43 -29.61
CA ALA A 86 -11.52 38.06 -29.09
C ALA A 86 -12.23 38.84 -30.20
N TYR A 87 -13.57 38.77 -30.20
CA TYR A 87 -14.39 39.57 -31.09
C TYR A 87 -15.64 40.03 -30.33
N GLY A 88 -16.00 41.31 -30.47
CA GLY A 88 -17.14 41.86 -29.76
C GLY A 88 -17.48 43.30 -30.19
N LYS A 89 -18.41 43.89 -29.48
CA LYS A 89 -18.74 45.32 -29.61
C LYS A 89 -18.23 46.05 -28.38
N ALA A 90 -17.49 47.11 -28.60
CA ALA A 90 -17.04 48.01 -27.54
C ALA A 90 -17.77 49.36 -27.68
N ASN A 91 -18.09 49.95 -26.53
CA ASN A 91 -18.57 51.34 -26.47
C ASN A 91 -17.48 52.18 -25.82
N ARG A 92 -17.05 53.23 -26.48
CA ARG A 92 -16.10 54.20 -25.93
C ARG A 92 -16.69 55.56 -25.92
N GLU A 93 -16.39 56.34 -24.88
CA GLU A 93 -16.70 57.76 -24.76
C GLU A 93 -15.38 58.49 -24.49
N PHE A 94 -15.11 59.50 -25.30
CA PHE A 94 -13.94 60.35 -25.15
C PHE A 94 -14.28 61.75 -25.74
N ASP A 95 -14.01 62.79 -24.97
CA ASP A 95 -14.20 64.16 -25.37
C ASP A 95 -15.64 64.50 -25.93
N GLY A 96 -16.65 63.83 -25.26
CA GLY A 96 -18.06 63.98 -25.61
C GLY A 96 -18.58 63.08 -26.73
N ASP A 97 -17.70 62.40 -27.46
CA ASP A 97 -18.08 61.45 -28.52
C ASP A 97 -18.28 60.07 -27.94
N ARG A 98 -19.41 59.44 -28.11
CA ARG A 98 -19.79 58.13 -27.63
C ARG A 98 -20.34 57.26 -28.77
N GLY A 99 -19.86 56.05 -28.91
CA GLY A 99 -20.35 55.13 -29.94
C GLY A 99 -20.00 53.68 -29.75
N TRP A 100 -20.82 52.81 -30.29
CA TRP A 100 -20.59 51.38 -30.40
C TRP A 100 -19.85 51.07 -31.69
N PHE A 101 -18.80 50.21 -31.61
CA PHE A 101 -18.04 49.73 -32.77
C PHE A 101 -17.64 48.27 -32.58
N ASN A 102 -17.41 47.59 -33.71
CA ASN A 102 -16.88 46.24 -33.66
C ASN A 102 -15.43 46.30 -33.28
N GLN A 103 -15.00 45.41 -32.36
CA GLN A 103 -13.62 45.26 -31.98
C GLN A 103 -13.24 43.79 -32.07
N GLY A 104 -12.14 43.50 -32.78
CA GLY A 104 -11.61 42.16 -32.94
C GLY A 104 -10.10 42.13 -32.70
N GLN A 105 -9.60 41.04 -32.18
CA GLN A 105 -8.18 40.75 -32.11
C GLN A 105 -7.92 39.25 -32.21
N ALA A 106 -6.82 38.89 -32.85
CA ALA A 106 -6.26 37.55 -32.83
C ALA A 106 -4.73 37.68 -32.74
N GLU A 107 -4.13 37.19 -31.65
CA GLU A 107 -2.71 37.31 -31.34
C GLU A 107 -2.13 35.95 -31.02
N ILE A 108 -0.96 35.67 -31.58
CA ILE A 108 -0.10 34.55 -31.18
C ILE A 108 1.06 35.14 -30.38
N ALA A 109 1.28 34.61 -29.18
CA ALA A 109 2.34 35.03 -28.28
C ALA A 109 3.21 33.83 -27.87
N LEU A 110 4.52 33.91 -28.09
CA LEU A 110 5.51 33.01 -27.56
C LEU A 110 6.12 33.65 -26.30
N THR A 111 6.09 32.94 -25.19
CA THR A 111 6.67 33.38 -23.91
C THR A 111 7.71 32.36 -23.41
N GLN A 112 8.97 32.79 -23.24
CA GLN A 112 10.03 32.01 -22.62
C GLN A 112 10.47 32.67 -21.31
N VAL A 113 10.37 31.94 -20.21
CA VAL A 113 10.93 32.40 -18.94
C VAL A 113 12.46 32.25 -18.99
N LEU A 114 13.17 33.34 -18.74
CA LEU A 114 14.64 33.38 -18.72
C LEU A 114 15.17 33.29 -17.27
N PHE A 115 14.46 33.95 -16.35
CA PHE A 115 14.77 33.92 -14.93
C PHE A 115 13.50 34.14 -14.10
N ASP A 116 13.31 33.37 -13.03
CA ASP A 116 12.15 33.45 -12.15
C ASP A 116 12.49 33.24 -10.67
N GLY A 117 13.73 33.58 -10.28
CA GLY A 117 14.21 33.33 -8.93
C GLY A 117 14.40 31.84 -8.62
N PHE A 118 14.66 31.01 -9.62
CA PHE A 118 14.78 29.55 -9.53
C PHE A 118 13.46 28.81 -9.20
N ARG A 119 12.31 29.43 -9.44
CA ARG A 119 11.00 28.81 -9.20
C ARG A 119 10.80 27.55 -10.03
N ILE A 120 11.06 27.60 -11.35
CA ILE A 120 10.93 26.43 -12.24
C ILE A 120 11.86 25.30 -11.77
N LYS A 121 13.10 25.61 -11.42
CA LYS A 121 14.04 24.64 -10.86
C LYS A 121 13.47 23.97 -9.60
N SER A 122 12.97 24.75 -8.66
CA SER A 122 12.38 24.25 -7.41
C SER A 122 11.12 23.41 -7.64
N LYS A 123 10.27 23.78 -8.62
CA LYS A 123 9.11 22.98 -9.04
C LYS A 123 9.52 21.63 -9.64
N VAL A 124 10.57 21.60 -10.46
CA VAL A 124 11.11 20.35 -10.99
C VAL A 124 11.65 19.47 -9.87
N GLU A 125 12.37 20.05 -8.92
CA GLU A 125 12.84 19.33 -7.74
C GLU A 125 11.68 18.76 -6.90
N GLN A 126 10.61 19.53 -6.69
CA GLN A 126 9.38 19.05 -6.05
C GLN A 126 8.78 17.87 -6.83
N GLY A 127 8.66 17.99 -8.15
CA GLY A 127 8.15 16.92 -9.01
C GLY A 127 8.98 15.64 -8.90
N ASP A 128 10.30 15.76 -8.87
CA ASP A 128 11.22 14.63 -8.72
C ASP A 128 11.02 13.92 -7.37
N TYR A 129 10.94 14.68 -6.26
CA TYR A 129 10.74 14.11 -4.93
C TYR A 129 9.32 13.60 -4.71
N ALA A 130 8.30 14.22 -5.31
CA ALA A 130 6.94 13.73 -5.28
C ALA A 130 6.82 12.37 -5.98
N ALA A 131 7.45 12.22 -7.16
CA ALA A 131 7.48 10.95 -7.88
C ALA A 131 8.21 9.86 -7.08
N LEU A 132 9.37 10.19 -6.47
CA LEU A 132 10.10 9.25 -5.60
C LEU A 132 9.28 8.85 -4.37
N LYS A 133 8.60 9.80 -3.73
CA LYS A 133 7.72 9.49 -2.60
C LYS A 133 6.66 8.47 -3.00
N ARG A 134 5.94 8.74 -4.09
CA ARG A 134 4.88 7.83 -4.58
C ARG A 134 5.41 6.47 -5.02
N TYR A 135 6.62 6.43 -5.58
CA TYR A 135 7.31 5.18 -5.88
C TYR A 135 7.58 4.36 -4.61
N TYR A 136 8.09 5.00 -3.55
CA TYR A 136 8.34 4.30 -2.29
C TYR A 136 7.05 3.96 -1.53
N ASP A 137 6.02 4.80 -1.60
CA ASP A 137 4.67 4.50 -1.07
C ASP A 137 4.10 3.24 -1.75
N LEU A 138 4.20 3.15 -3.09
CA LEU A 138 3.79 1.98 -3.86
C LEU A 138 4.55 0.71 -3.44
N ASN A 139 5.89 0.81 -3.32
CA ASN A 139 6.70 -0.33 -2.88
C ASN A 139 6.34 -0.78 -1.46
N SER A 140 6.12 0.17 -0.55
CA SER A 140 5.67 -0.10 0.82
C SER A 140 4.29 -0.78 0.82
N GLY A 141 3.36 -0.31 0.00
CA GLY A 141 2.03 -0.90 -0.14
C GLY A 141 2.05 -2.32 -0.72
N ILE A 142 2.92 -2.59 -1.69
CA ILE A 142 3.12 -3.94 -2.23
C ILE A 142 3.65 -4.87 -1.14
N GLU A 143 4.66 -4.45 -0.37
CA GLU A 143 5.22 -5.24 0.74
C GLU A 143 4.20 -5.46 1.85
N GLN A 144 3.41 -4.45 2.20
CA GLN A 144 2.32 -4.56 3.16
C GLN A 144 1.28 -5.58 2.69
N LYS A 145 0.89 -5.53 1.43
CA LYS A 145 -0.09 -6.46 0.86
C LYS A 145 0.46 -7.89 0.80
N ALA A 146 1.75 -8.06 0.50
CA ALA A 146 2.43 -9.35 0.57
C ALA A 146 2.39 -9.94 1.99
N LEU A 147 2.64 -9.11 3.01
CA LEU A 147 2.54 -9.54 4.41
C LEU A 147 1.11 -9.94 4.78
N GLU A 148 0.12 -9.11 4.43
CA GLU A 148 -1.30 -9.41 4.70
C GLU A 148 -1.73 -10.72 4.03
N ALA A 149 -1.33 -10.95 2.77
CA ALA A 149 -1.61 -12.20 2.05
C ALA A 149 -0.95 -13.41 2.72
N THR A 150 0.30 -13.24 3.19
CA THR A 150 1.01 -14.27 3.94
C THR A 150 0.32 -14.60 5.26
N GLN A 151 -0.11 -13.58 6.00
CA GLN A 151 -0.82 -13.76 7.26
C GLN A 151 -2.15 -14.50 7.08
N VAL A 152 -3.00 -14.08 6.14
CA VAL A 152 -4.29 -14.76 5.91
C VAL A 152 -4.11 -16.17 5.36
N TYR A 153 -3.05 -16.44 4.59
CA TYR A 153 -2.72 -17.78 4.13
C TYR A 153 -2.40 -18.70 5.32
N LEU A 154 -1.56 -18.25 6.24
CA LEU A 154 -1.20 -18.97 7.47
C LEU A 154 -2.40 -19.11 8.42
N ASP A 155 -3.24 -18.08 8.52
CA ASP A 155 -4.45 -18.13 9.33
C ASP A 155 -5.44 -19.20 8.83
N VAL A 156 -5.66 -19.30 7.51
CA VAL A 156 -6.52 -20.38 6.96
C VAL A 156 -5.95 -21.75 7.29
N GLN A 157 -4.64 -21.96 7.17
CA GLN A 157 -4.01 -23.23 7.56
C GLN A 157 -4.18 -23.51 9.06
N ARG A 158 -3.94 -22.50 9.90
CA ARG A 158 -4.11 -22.60 11.35
C ARG A 158 -5.52 -23.01 11.73
N TYR A 159 -6.52 -22.30 11.22
CA TYR A 159 -7.92 -22.59 11.61
C TYR A 159 -8.44 -23.89 11.03
N ARG A 160 -7.95 -24.35 9.87
CA ARG A 160 -8.24 -25.72 9.40
C ARG A 160 -7.71 -26.78 10.37
N GLU A 161 -6.49 -26.58 10.88
CA GLU A 161 -5.94 -27.50 11.87
C GLU A 161 -6.68 -27.43 13.21
N LEU A 162 -7.10 -26.25 13.67
CA LEU A 162 -7.89 -26.07 14.88
C LEU A 162 -9.28 -26.70 14.75
N VAL A 163 -9.94 -26.59 13.59
CA VAL A 163 -11.21 -27.31 13.32
C VAL A 163 -11.01 -28.80 13.39
N ARG A 164 -9.96 -29.34 12.77
CA ARG A 164 -9.63 -30.76 12.81
C ARG A 164 -9.42 -31.26 14.25
N LEU A 165 -8.74 -30.46 15.08
CA LEU A 165 -8.56 -30.78 16.52
C LEU A 165 -9.90 -30.77 17.27
N ALA A 166 -10.75 -29.79 17.01
CA ALA A 166 -12.07 -29.68 17.63
C ALA A 166 -13.01 -30.80 17.19
N GLU A 167 -12.96 -31.23 15.93
CA GLU A 167 -13.68 -32.40 15.42
C GLU A 167 -13.26 -33.68 16.15
N GLY A 168 -11.95 -33.88 16.31
CA GLY A 168 -11.40 -35.01 17.06
C GLY A 168 -11.83 -34.99 18.53
N ASN A 169 -11.81 -33.84 19.17
CA ASN A 169 -12.28 -33.66 20.55
C ASN A 169 -13.77 -33.97 20.69
N PHE A 170 -14.60 -33.44 19.79
CA PHE A 170 -16.04 -33.73 19.76
C PHE A 170 -16.31 -35.23 19.57
N ALA A 171 -15.65 -35.86 18.59
CA ALA A 171 -15.81 -37.29 18.33
C ALA A 171 -15.43 -38.17 19.54
N ASN A 172 -14.38 -37.79 20.28
CA ASN A 172 -13.98 -38.49 21.52
C ASN A 172 -15.07 -38.37 22.60
N HIS A 173 -15.55 -37.14 22.86
CA HIS A 173 -16.63 -36.94 23.84
C HIS A 173 -17.92 -37.64 23.44
N GLN A 174 -18.25 -37.67 22.16
CA GLN A 174 -19.43 -38.40 21.65
C GLN A 174 -19.32 -39.92 21.88
N ARG A 175 -18.13 -40.49 21.71
CA ARG A 175 -17.86 -41.89 21.95
C ARG A 175 -18.01 -42.23 23.45
N VAL A 176 -17.43 -41.42 24.33
CA VAL A 176 -17.55 -41.58 25.79
C VAL A 176 -19.02 -41.42 26.24
N TYR A 177 -19.73 -40.43 25.70
CA TYR A 177 -21.15 -40.23 25.96
C TYR A 177 -21.97 -41.48 25.65
N ASN A 178 -21.74 -42.09 24.48
CA ASN A 178 -22.49 -43.29 24.07
C ASN A 178 -22.17 -44.48 25.00
N GLN A 179 -20.91 -44.64 25.44
CA GLN A 179 -20.55 -45.67 26.41
C GLN A 179 -21.21 -45.48 27.77
N VAL A 180 -21.21 -44.26 28.31
CA VAL A 180 -21.82 -43.94 29.61
C VAL A 180 -23.34 -44.07 29.53
N LEU A 181 -23.96 -43.63 28.46
CA LEU A 181 -25.41 -43.77 28.21
C LEU A 181 -25.80 -45.24 28.20
N GLN A 182 -25.07 -46.10 27.50
CA GLN A 182 -25.33 -47.53 27.44
C GLN A 182 -25.24 -48.19 28.84
N ARG A 183 -24.18 -47.88 29.62
CA ARG A 183 -24.01 -48.40 31.00
C ARG A 183 -25.16 -47.92 31.90
N THR A 184 -25.60 -46.67 31.79
CA THR A 184 -26.68 -46.10 32.58
C THR A 184 -28.04 -46.77 32.24
N ASN A 185 -28.28 -47.01 30.96
CA ASN A 185 -29.51 -47.69 30.49
C ASN A 185 -29.54 -49.16 30.91
N GLN A 186 -28.39 -49.81 31.10
CA GLN A 186 -28.27 -51.18 31.64
C GLN A 186 -28.33 -51.24 33.18
N GLY A 187 -28.50 -50.09 33.85
CA GLY A 187 -28.60 -50.04 35.33
C GLY A 187 -27.27 -50.14 36.08
N VAL A 188 -26.12 -50.17 35.37
CA VAL A 188 -24.80 -50.27 35.96
C VAL A 188 -24.03 -48.94 35.93
N GLY A 189 -24.62 -47.88 35.35
CA GLY A 189 -24.00 -46.54 35.25
C GLY A 189 -24.59 -45.55 36.25
N ASN A 190 -23.82 -44.47 36.52
CA ASN A 190 -24.21 -43.38 37.41
C ASN A 190 -24.85 -42.25 36.58
N LYS A 191 -26.03 -41.72 37.03
CA LYS A 191 -26.69 -40.61 36.42
C LYS A 191 -25.88 -39.32 36.46
N ALA A 192 -25.03 -39.11 37.48
CA ALA A 192 -24.14 -37.98 37.60
C ALA A 192 -23.09 -37.99 36.47
N ASP A 193 -22.54 -39.15 36.17
CA ASP A 193 -21.55 -39.33 35.09
C ASP A 193 -22.20 -39.02 33.71
N LEU A 194 -23.44 -39.46 33.51
CA LEU A 194 -24.19 -39.13 32.28
C LEU A 194 -24.41 -37.62 32.14
N SER A 195 -24.80 -36.95 33.23
CA SER A 195 -24.96 -35.48 33.20
C SER A 195 -23.66 -34.76 32.93
N GLN A 196 -22.56 -35.22 33.51
CA GLN A 196 -21.23 -34.65 33.34
C GLN A 196 -20.74 -34.79 31.89
N ILE A 197 -20.80 -35.98 31.30
CA ILE A 197 -20.40 -36.17 29.91
C ILE A 197 -21.31 -35.43 28.92
N THR A 198 -22.61 -35.30 29.22
CA THR A 198 -23.53 -34.51 28.42
C THR A 198 -23.09 -33.02 28.38
N GLY A 199 -22.70 -32.45 29.54
CA GLY A 199 -22.18 -31.10 29.63
C GLY A 199 -20.85 -30.93 28.84
N ARG A 200 -19.94 -31.91 28.98
CA ARG A 200 -18.66 -31.89 28.24
C ARG A 200 -18.84 -32.04 26.72
N LEU A 201 -19.77 -32.89 26.27
CA LEU A 201 -20.12 -33.03 24.86
C LEU A 201 -20.68 -31.73 24.28
N SER A 202 -21.61 -31.07 25.04
CA SER A 202 -22.15 -29.76 24.62
C SER A 202 -21.07 -28.70 24.51
N LEU A 203 -20.09 -28.68 25.43
CA LEU A 203 -18.92 -27.78 25.34
C LEU A 203 -18.05 -28.09 24.12
N ALA A 204 -17.76 -29.37 23.85
CA ALA A 204 -16.99 -29.79 22.67
C ALA A 204 -17.68 -29.41 21.36
N GLN A 205 -19.01 -29.52 21.29
CA GLN A 205 -19.82 -29.06 20.15
C GLN A 205 -19.70 -27.54 19.97
N THR A 206 -19.79 -26.78 21.07
CA THR A 206 -19.63 -25.31 21.03
C THR A 206 -18.24 -24.91 20.56
N ASN A 207 -17.20 -25.60 21.04
CA ASN A 207 -15.82 -25.35 20.59
C ASN A 207 -15.67 -25.62 19.07
N LEU A 208 -16.25 -26.72 18.57
CA LEU A 208 -16.22 -27.01 17.13
C LEU A 208 -16.91 -25.95 16.31
N MET A 209 -18.12 -25.51 16.72
CA MET A 209 -18.85 -24.43 16.05
C MET A 209 -18.06 -23.12 16.05
N THR A 210 -17.36 -22.80 17.14
CA THR A 210 -16.51 -21.61 17.25
C THR A 210 -15.34 -21.68 16.27
N GLU A 211 -14.63 -22.81 16.19
CA GLU A 211 -13.50 -22.91 15.24
C GLU A 211 -13.97 -22.93 13.78
N GLN A 212 -15.15 -23.49 13.48
CA GLN A 212 -15.75 -23.40 12.16
C GLN A 212 -16.13 -21.96 11.79
N ALA A 213 -16.70 -21.19 12.72
CA ALA A 213 -16.98 -19.77 12.51
C ALA A 213 -15.69 -18.96 12.26
N ASN A 214 -14.64 -19.19 13.07
CA ASN A 214 -13.34 -18.57 12.88
C ASN A 214 -12.74 -18.90 11.49
N LEU A 215 -12.85 -20.16 11.04
CA LEU A 215 -12.40 -20.55 9.70
C LEU A 215 -13.17 -19.82 8.59
N ASN A 216 -14.47 -19.64 8.73
CA ASN A 216 -15.28 -18.88 7.78
C ASN A 216 -14.83 -17.40 7.73
N ASP A 217 -14.60 -16.78 8.89
CA ASP A 217 -14.15 -15.39 8.99
C ASP A 217 -12.78 -15.18 8.33
N VAL A 218 -11.83 -16.07 8.58
CA VAL A 218 -10.49 -15.96 7.93
C VAL A 218 -10.55 -16.27 6.45
N SER A 219 -11.45 -17.16 6.00
CA SER A 219 -11.68 -17.43 4.58
C SER A 219 -12.23 -16.21 3.86
N ALA A 220 -13.20 -15.51 4.48
CA ALA A 220 -13.70 -14.25 3.93
C ALA A 220 -12.63 -13.15 3.87
N ARG A 221 -11.76 -13.03 4.90
CA ARG A 221 -10.60 -12.12 4.87
C ARG A 221 -9.61 -12.50 3.78
N PHE A 222 -9.34 -13.81 3.59
CA PHE A 222 -8.50 -14.29 2.51
C PHE A 222 -9.07 -13.88 1.15
N ALA A 223 -10.36 -14.12 0.90
CA ALA A 223 -11.02 -13.73 -0.34
C ALA A 223 -10.95 -12.21 -0.59
N ARG A 224 -11.09 -11.37 0.44
CA ARG A 224 -10.94 -9.91 0.34
C ARG A 224 -9.51 -9.49 -0.07
N ILE A 225 -8.49 -10.13 0.51
CA ILE A 225 -7.09 -9.74 0.30
C ILE A 225 -6.55 -10.30 -1.01
N VAL A 226 -6.83 -11.57 -1.30
CA VAL A 226 -6.29 -12.29 -2.47
C VAL A 226 -7.18 -12.12 -3.71
N GLY A 227 -8.48 -11.89 -3.51
CA GLY A 227 -9.47 -11.75 -4.60
C GLY A 227 -10.12 -13.07 -5.03
N VAL A 228 -9.77 -14.19 -4.39
CA VAL A 228 -10.32 -15.53 -4.65
C VAL A 228 -10.48 -16.30 -3.33
N GLU A 229 -11.41 -17.26 -3.29
CA GLU A 229 -11.58 -18.14 -2.13
C GLU A 229 -10.34 -19.04 -1.91
N PRO A 230 -10.03 -19.39 -0.64
CA PRO A 230 -8.89 -20.26 -0.34
C PRO A 230 -9.11 -21.67 -0.87
N SER A 231 -8.16 -22.16 -1.67
CA SER A 231 -8.15 -23.57 -2.17
C SER A 231 -8.24 -24.56 -1.00
N ASN A 232 -8.91 -25.70 -1.21
CA ASN A 232 -8.94 -26.77 -0.20
C ASN A 232 -7.55 -27.31 0.13
N ASN A 233 -6.63 -27.30 -0.83
CA ASN A 233 -5.25 -27.73 -0.66
C ASN A 233 -4.32 -26.50 -0.69
N LEU A 234 -3.88 -26.07 0.48
CA LEU A 234 -2.82 -25.07 0.65
C LEU A 234 -1.50 -25.79 1.01
N SER A 235 -0.42 -25.48 0.31
CA SER A 235 0.89 -26.06 0.57
C SER A 235 1.41 -25.65 1.96
N PRO A 236 2.02 -26.58 2.72
CA PRO A 236 2.69 -26.22 3.97
C PRO A 236 3.77 -25.16 3.74
N VAL A 237 3.86 -24.20 4.65
CA VAL A 237 4.85 -23.11 4.57
C VAL A 237 6.00 -23.40 5.52
N SER A 238 7.23 -23.33 4.97
CA SER A 238 8.48 -23.26 5.75
C SER A 238 9.23 -21.97 5.44
N VAL A 239 9.80 -21.34 6.46
CA VAL A 239 10.66 -20.17 6.29
C VAL A 239 12.10 -20.66 6.18
N ASN A 240 12.64 -20.68 4.95
CA ASN A 240 13.98 -21.19 4.66
C ASN A 240 15.03 -20.07 4.50
N VAL A 241 14.74 -18.88 5.04
CA VAL A 241 15.62 -17.72 4.97
C VAL A 241 16.24 -17.48 6.34
N ALA A 242 17.56 -17.28 6.38
CA ALA A 242 18.25 -16.93 7.61
C ALA A 242 17.76 -15.55 8.09
N LEU A 243 17.26 -15.51 9.31
CA LEU A 243 16.88 -14.27 9.99
C LEU A 243 18.11 -13.67 10.69
N PRO A 244 18.17 -12.33 10.86
CA PRO A 244 19.24 -11.69 11.62
C PRO A 244 19.32 -12.22 13.06
N ASN A 245 20.54 -12.28 13.59
CA ASN A 245 20.80 -12.91 14.91
C ASN A 245 20.60 -11.97 16.09
N SER A 246 20.42 -10.67 15.85
CA SER A 246 20.25 -9.66 16.89
C SER A 246 19.21 -8.61 16.53
N ALA A 247 18.58 -8.00 17.53
CA ALA A 247 17.66 -6.89 17.32
C ALA A 247 18.34 -5.70 16.60
N GLN A 248 19.62 -5.46 16.88
CA GLN A 248 20.42 -4.40 16.26
C GLN A 248 20.60 -4.63 14.75
N GLU A 249 20.84 -5.88 14.33
CA GLU A 249 20.93 -6.23 12.90
C GLU A 249 19.59 -6.06 12.19
N VAL A 250 18.47 -6.46 12.83
CA VAL A 250 17.12 -6.25 12.29
C VAL A 250 16.84 -4.76 12.09
N ILE A 251 17.14 -3.94 13.12
CA ILE A 251 16.93 -2.48 13.06
C ILE A 251 17.81 -1.85 11.98
N ALA A 252 19.09 -2.21 11.92
CA ALA A 252 20.02 -1.66 10.91
C ALA A 252 19.58 -2.02 9.48
N SER A 253 19.18 -3.26 9.25
CA SER A 253 18.62 -3.70 7.96
C SER A 253 17.33 -2.96 7.62
N ALA A 254 16.43 -2.80 8.60
CA ALA A 254 15.18 -2.08 8.42
C ALA A 254 15.42 -0.60 8.04
N TYR A 255 16.33 0.12 8.70
CA TYR A 255 16.64 1.50 8.36
C TYR A 255 17.19 1.67 6.93
N ASN A 256 17.96 0.72 6.44
CA ASN A 256 18.52 0.79 5.09
C ASN A 256 17.50 0.46 4.00
N ASN A 257 16.59 -0.46 4.25
CA ASN A 257 15.75 -1.05 3.21
C ASN A 257 14.29 -0.57 3.25
N ASN A 258 13.80 -0.02 4.37
CA ASN A 258 12.39 0.29 4.57
C ASN A 258 11.90 1.38 3.61
N ASN A 259 10.90 1.03 2.78
CA ASN A 259 10.33 1.94 1.78
C ASN A 259 9.53 3.09 2.41
N SER A 260 8.90 2.89 3.57
CA SER A 260 8.17 3.97 4.27
C SER A 260 9.12 5.06 4.77
N LEU A 261 10.34 4.70 5.23
CA LEU A 261 11.38 5.67 5.59
C LEU A 261 11.87 6.45 4.37
N LYS A 262 12.10 5.76 3.24
CA LYS A 262 12.50 6.40 1.99
C LYS A 262 11.42 7.35 1.46
N ALA A 263 10.14 7.00 1.63
CA ALA A 263 9.02 7.88 1.32
C ALA A 263 9.01 9.15 2.22
N ALA A 264 9.21 8.98 3.54
CA ALA A 264 9.29 10.12 4.48
C ALA A 264 10.48 11.04 4.19
N LEU A 265 11.62 10.49 3.79
CA LEU A 265 12.79 11.26 3.34
C LEU A 265 12.49 12.03 2.05
N SER A 266 11.79 11.40 1.10
CA SER A 266 11.36 12.06 -0.14
C SER A 266 10.41 13.22 0.15
N GLU A 267 9.46 13.06 1.08
CA GLU A 267 8.56 14.12 1.53
C GLU A 267 9.31 15.29 2.18
N MET A 268 10.32 14.99 3.01
CA MET A 268 11.16 16.04 3.61
C MET A 268 11.90 16.85 2.55
N GLN A 269 12.46 16.20 1.52
CA GLN A 269 13.13 16.89 0.41
C GLN A 269 12.14 17.68 -0.46
N TYR A 270 10.95 17.13 -0.70
CA TYR A 270 9.86 17.84 -1.34
C TYR A 270 9.50 19.14 -0.60
N ALA A 271 9.35 19.08 0.72
CA ALA A 271 9.05 20.25 1.53
C ALA A 271 10.16 21.31 1.46
N ARG A 272 11.44 20.90 1.44
CA ARG A 272 12.59 21.81 1.25
C ARG A 272 12.55 22.48 -0.11
N ALA A 273 12.30 21.72 -1.18
CA ALA A 273 12.19 22.27 -2.53
C ALA A 273 11.00 23.25 -2.64
N SER A 274 9.87 22.94 -1.95
CA SER A 274 8.71 23.83 -1.85
C SER A 274 9.06 25.15 -1.13
N ALA A 275 9.81 25.11 -0.05
CA ALA A 275 10.27 26.33 0.62
C ALA A 275 11.15 27.19 -0.31
N GLN A 276 12.00 26.57 -1.16
CA GLN A 276 12.80 27.32 -2.14
C GLN A 276 11.89 27.91 -3.26
N GLU A 277 10.81 27.25 -3.65
CA GLU A 277 9.84 27.82 -4.59
C GLU A 277 9.19 29.08 -4.03
N PHE A 278 8.74 29.09 -2.77
CA PHE A 278 8.19 30.29 -2.13
C PHE A 278 9.23 31.42 -2.02
N LYS A 279 10.49 31.09 -1.76
CA LYS A 279 11.58 32.06 -1.76
C LYS A 279 11.75 32.74 -3.11
N ALA A 280 11.42 32.08 -4.22
CA ALA A 280 11.52 32.63 -5.56
C ALA A 280 10.60 33.86 -5.76
N ASN A 281 9.51 34.03 -4.97
CA ASN A 281 8.65 35.20 -5.00
C ASN A 281 9.38 36.52 -4.63
N MET A 282 10.50 36.42 -3.91
CA MET A 282 11.30 37.57 -3.52
C MET A 282 12.26 38.05 -4.62
N TYR A 283 12.26 37.39 -5.78
CA TYR A 283 13.12 37.74 -6.92
C TYR A 283 12.32 38.25 -8.11
N PRO A 284 12.90 39.09 -8.97
CA PRO A 284 12.26 39.50 -10.20
C PRO A 284 12.10 38.32 -11.16
N LYS A 285 11.07 38.38 -12.01
CA LYS A 285 10.86 37.48 -13.13
C LYS A 285 11.22 38.17 -14.43
N LEU A 286 12.13 37.59 -15.22
CA LEU A 286 12.52 38.02 -16.55
C LEU A 286 12.01 37.04 -17.57
N SER A 287 11.25 37.50 -18.57
CA SER A 287 10.71 36.70 -19.66
C SER A 287 11.06 37.33 -20.99
N PHE A 288 11.35 36.52 -21.99
CA PHE A 288 11.36 36.90 -23.39
C PHE A 288 9.94 36.67 -23.95
N VAL A 289 9.40 37.67 -24.63
CA VAL A 289 8.06 37.59 -25.24
C VAL A 289 8.18 38.01 -26.70
N ALA A 290 7.71 37.17 -27.62
CA ALA A 290 7.55 37.53 -29.02
C ALA A 290 6.08 37.33 -29.38
N ARG A 291 5.43 38.40 -29.90
CA ARG A 291 4.01 38.36 -30.24
C ARG A 291 3.74 38.96 -31.60
N THR A 292 2.77 38.43 -32.28
CA THR A 292 2.22 39.01 -33.51
C THR A 292 0.73 38.78 -33.54
N GLY A 293 -0.02 39.79 -34.03
CA GLY A 293 -1.46 39.69 -34.06
C GLY A 293 -2.11 40.64 -35.08
N LEU A 294 -3.32 40.27 -35.41
CA LEU A 294 -4.23 41.09 -36.22
C LEU A 294 -5.25 41.75 -35.30
N TYR A 295 -5.61 42.97 -35.59
CA TYR A 295 -6.63 43.66 -34.82
C TYR A 295 -7.56 44.46 -35.72
N GLN A 296 -8.80 44.61 -35.25
CA GLN A 296 -9.82 45.48 -35.82
C GLN A 296 -10.17 46.56 -34.81
N ASN A 297 -10.08 47.82 -35.21
CA ASN A 297 -10.49 49.00 -34.42
C ASN A 297 -9.83 49.08 -33.01
N ARG A 298 -8.52 48.82 -32.91
CA ARG A 298 -7.83 48.70 -31.60
C ARG A 298 -7.63 50.06 -30.90
N ASN A 299 -7.25 51.11 -31.61
CA ASN A 299 -6.56 52.24 -31.00
C ASN A 299 -7.08 53.64 -31.32
N SER A 300 -7.99 53.86 -32.23
CA SER A 300 -8.25 55.22 -32.65
C SER A 300 -9.67 55.69 -32.42
N PHE A 301 -9.78 56.93 -31.94
CA PHE A 301 -11.02 57.65 -31.86
C PHE A 301 -11.57 58.01 -33.24
N ASP A 302 -10.68 58.21 -34.21
CA ASP A 302 -11.04 58.45 -35.57
C ASP A 302 -11.70 57.29 -36.29
N GLU A 303 -11.47 56.09 -35.78
CA GLU A 303 -12.08 54.84 -36.26
C GLU A 303 -13.56 54.72 -35.84
N ARG A 304 -14.05 55.56 -34.91
CA ARG A 304 -15.43 55.56 -34.39
C ARG A 304 -16.41 56.26 -35.25
N SER A 305 -15.92 57.27 -35.94
CA SER A 305 -16.82 58.22 -36.60
C SER A 305 -17.51 57.64 -37.84
N ASN A 306 -17.11 56.46 -38.29
CA ASN A 306 -17.69 55.78 -39.42
C ASN A 306 -17.85 54.30 -39.21
N PRO A 307 -19.01 53.79 -38.79
CA PRO A 307 -19.27 52.35 -38.55
C PRO A 307 -19.04 51.49 -39.80
N ASP A 308 -19.05 52.06 -40.99
CA ASP A 308 -18.84 51.35 -42.26
C ASP A 308 -17.35 51.27 -42.66
N ASN A 309 -16.42 51.83 -41.87
CA ASN A 309 -15.02 51.91 -42.21
C ASN A 309 -14.18 51.20 -41.13
N ASP A 310 -14.39 49.90 -41.01
CA ASP A 310 -13.58 49.04 -40.13
C ASP A 310 -12.11 49.09 -40.51
N LYS A 311 -11.24 49.42 -39.54
CA LYS A 311 -9.80 49.49 -39.73
C LYS A 311 -9.12 48.24 -39.16
N TYR A 312 -8.35 47.58 -40.00
CA TYR A 312 -7.55 46.42 -39.67
C TYR A 312 -6.09 46.79 -39.58
N GLY A 313 -5.39 46.19 -38.65
CA GLY A 313 -3.96 46.40 -38.49
C GLY A 313 -3.27 45.15 -38.01
N GLN A 314 -1.95 45.15 -38.10
CA GLN A 314 -1.08 44.14 -37.56
C GLN A 314 -0.14 44.77 -36.52
N ASP A 315 0.05 44.09 -35.39
CA ASP A 315 1.01 44.46 -34.35
C ASP A 315 1.97 43.29 -34.09
N SER A 316 3.25 43.58 -34.12
CA SER A 316 4.28 42.60 -33.81
C SER A 316 5.33 43.21 -32.86
N ALA A 317 5.64 42.50 -31.82
CA ALA A 317 6.64 42.96 -30.82
C ALA A 317 7.53 41.82 -30.36
N VAL A 318 8.75 42.18 -30.09
CA VAL A 318 9.73 41.32 -29.41
C VAL A 318 10.27 42.11 -28.23
N GLU A 319 10.08 41.57 -27.00
CA GLU A 319 10.41 42.30 -25.78
C GLU A 319 11.01 41.45 -24.71
N LEU A 320 11.81 42.03 -23.85
CA LEU A 320 12.20 41.49 -22.57
C LEU A 320 11.34 42.10 -21.48
N ARG A 321 10.58 41.27 -20.79
CA ARG A 321 9.64 41.72 -19.77
C ARG A 321 10.12 41.39 -18.40
N LEU A 322 10.40 42.40 -17.57
CA LEU A 322 10.77 42.29 -16.18
C LEU A 322 9.55 42.59 -15.30
N ASN A 323 9.17 41.61 -14.45
CA ASN A 323 8.14 41.76 -13.46
C ASN A 323 8.74 41.58 -12.08
N TYR A 324 8.55 42.55 -11.18
CA TYR A 324 8.99 42.47 -9.80
C TYR A 324 7.92 43.07 -8.87
N ASN A 325 7.45 42.26 -7.93
CA ASN A 325 6.52 42.73 -6.90
C ASN A 325 7.31 43.38 -5.78
N LEU A 326 7.15 44.69 -5.60
CA LEU A 326 7.86 45.44 -4.58
C LEU A 326 7.22 45.33 -3.20
N PHE A 327 5.93 45.13 -3.13
CA PHE A 327 5.18 44.98 -1.89
C PHE A 327 3.84 44.28 -2.12
N ASN A 328 3.55 43.26 -1.31
CA ASN A 328 2.31 42.48 -1.39
C ASN A 328 1.66 42.27 0.00
N GLY A 329 1.82 43.23 0.91
CA GLY A 329 1.22 43.15 2.24
C GLY A 329 1.82 42.05 3.10
N PHE A 330 3.13 41.73 2.96
CA PHE A 330 3.87 40.67 3.69
C PHE A 330 3.39 39.24 3.36
N ALA A 331 2.59 39.02 2.33
CA ALA A 331 2.08 37.72 1.95
C ALA A 331 3.22 36.71 1.67
N ASP A 332 4.27 37.10 0.92
CA ASP A 332 5.42 36.23 0.62
C ASP A 332 6.19 35.83 1.88
N ARG A 333 6.30 36.73 2.85
CA ARG A 333 6.96 36.43 4.14
C ARG A 333 6.14 35.41 4.94
N ALA A 334 4.83 35.57 4.96
CA ALA A 334 3.93 34.62 5.62
C ALA A 334 3.96 33.25 4.93
N ALA A 335 3.95 33.22 3.59
CA ALA A 335 4.08 31.99 2.82
C ALA A 335 5.41 31.26 3.07
N MET A 336 6.53 32.01 3.15
CA MET A 336 7.83 31.44 3.51
C MET A 336 7.84 30.86 4.93
N ASN A 337 7.26 31.53 5.90
CA ASN A 337 7.15 31.02 7.27
C ASN A 337 6.33 29.72 7.33
N ALA A 338 5.20 29.66 6.60
CA ALA A 338 4.40 28.45 6.48
C ALA A 338 5.18 27.31 5.82
N ALA A 339 5.94 27.60 4.75
CA ALA A 339 6.77 26.61 4.07
C ALA A 339 7.89 26.08 4.99
N ASN A 340 8.54 26.95 5.78
CA ASN A 340 9.55 26.52 6.75
C ASN A 340 8.95 25.66 7.86
N ALA A 341 7.74 25.99 8.36
CA ALA A 341 7.02 25.15 9.30
C ALA A 341 6.70 23.78 8.70
N ARG A 342 6.37 23.70 7.40
CA ARG A 342 6.18 22.42 6.67
C ARG A 342 7.48 21.60 6.59
N VAL A 343 8.63 22.24 6.41
CA VAL A 343 9.94 21.55 6.47
C VAL A 343 10.17 20.94 7.85
N SER A 344 9.92 21.70 8.92
CA SER A 344 10.03 21.18 10.30
C SER A 344 9.08 20.01 10.55
N LEU A 345 7.80 20.14 10.15
CA LEU A 345 6.82 19.06 10.22
C LEU A 345 7.30 17.78 9.49
N SER A 346 7.81 17.93 8.26
CA SER A 346 8.29 16.79 7.47
C SER A 346 9.53 16.14 8.11
N ASN A 347 10.39 16.91 8.75
CA ASN A 347 11.53 16.38 9.51
C ASN A 347 11.07 15.57 10.74
N ASP A 348 10.05 16.05 11.47
CA ASP A 348 9.51 15.32 12.61
C ASP A 348 8.76 14.05 12.18
N LEU A 349 8.04 14.06 11.04
CA LEU A 349 7.44 12.86 10.46
C LEU A 349 8.52 11.82 10.07
N LYS A 350 9.67 12.25 9.54
CA LYS A 350 10.82 11.36 9.31
C LYS A 350 11.35 10.78 10.62
N ASN A 351 11.50 11.62 11.68
CA ASN A 351 11.94 11.14 12.99
C ASN A 351 10.95 10.13 13.59
N LYS A 352 9.65 10.40 13.45
CA LYS A 352 8.59 9.46 13.83
C LYS A 352 8.74 8.12 13.10
N ALA A 353 8.96 8.14 11.78
CA ALA A 353 9.20 6.91 11.01
C ALA A 353 10.39 6.11 11.54
N CYS A 354 11.49 6.76 11.95
CA CYS A 354 12.63 6.07 12.58
C CYS A 354 12.24 5.37 13.90
N VAL A 355 11.43 6.04 14.74
CA VAL A 355 10.97 5.47 16.01
C VAL A 355 10.02 4.28 15.77
N ASP A 356 9.07 4.43 14.85
CA ASP A 356 8.09 3.39 14.51
C ASP A 356 8.80 2.13 13.94
N ILE A 357 9.78 2.32 13.05
CA ILE A 357 10.56 1.22 12.48
C ILE A 357 11.36 0.50 13.56
N ARG A 358 12.00 1.23 14.50
CA ARG A 358 12.71 0.61 15.60
C ARG A 358 11.78 -0.24 16.45
N GLN A 359 10.63 0.30 16.85
CA GLN A 359 9.66 -0.42 17.66
C GLN A 359 9.17 -1.69 16.94
N THR A 360 8.71 -1.57 15.70
CA THR A 360 8.17 -2.71 14.95
C THR A 360 9.22 -3.78 14.69
N SER A 361 10.46 -3.39 14.39
CA SER A 361 11.58 -4.31 14.19
C SER A 361 11.96 -5.04 15.48
N THR A 362 12.03 -4.32 16.61
CA THR A 362 12.33 -4.90 17.92
C THR A 362 11.24 -5.90 18.33
N VAL A 363 9.96 -5.53 18.16
CA VAL A 363 8.83 -6.42 18.48
C VAL A 363 8.86 -7.68 17.60
N ALA A 364 9.11 -7.53 16.29
CA ALA A 364 9.19 -8.66 15.37
C ALA A 364 10.29 -9.66 15.79
N TYR A 365 11.49 -9.15 16.07
CA TYR A 365 12.62 -9.99 16.56
C TYR A 365 12.29 -10.69 17.88
N ASN A 366 11.75 -9.95 18.86
CA ASN A 366 11.41 -10.51 20.16
C ASN A 366 10.33 -11.60 20.05
N ASN A 367 9.34 -11.42 19.17
CA ASN A 367 8.30 -12.41 18.93
C ASN A 367 8.88 -13.72 18.36
N VAL A 368 9.81 -13.64 17.41
CA VAL A 368 10.49 -14.85 16.90
C VAL A 368 11.17 -15.61 18.02
N ASN A 369 11.94 -14.93 18.87
CA ASN A 369 12.64 -15.55 19.97
C ASN A 369 11.68 -16.14 21.02
N ASN A 370 10.65 -15.39 21.40
CA ASN A 370 9.67 -15.81 22.38
C ASN A 370 8.90 -17.04 21.91
N TYR A 371 8.36 -17.02 20.67
CA TYR A 371 7.60 -18.16 20.16
C TYR A 371 8.49 -19.38 19.92
N THR A 372 9.75 -19.19 19.52
CA THR A 372 10.71 -20.31 19.40
C THR A 372 10.93 -20.99 20.74
N ASN A 373 11.13 -20.21 21.81
CA ASN A 373 11.32 -20.74 23.15
C ASN A 373 10.03 -21.38 23.73
N GLN A 374 8.88 -20.73 23.52
CA GLN A 374 7.59 -21.26 23.98
C GLN A 374 7.24 -22.58 23.29
N LEU A 375 7.52 -22.70 21.98
CA LEU A 375 7.17 -23.87 21.20
C LEU A 375 7.79 -25.16 21.74
N GLN A 376 9.02 -25.09 22.26
CA GLN A 376 9.69 -26.25 22.89
C GLN A 376 8.95 -26.76 24.13
N TRP A 377 8.47 -25.84 24.97
CA TRP A 377 7.71 -26.17 26.16
C TRP A 377 6.30 -26.66 25.86
N LEU A 378 5.65 -26.02 24.90
CA LEU A 378 4.31 -26.41 24.44
C LEU A 378 4.34 -27.78 23.75
N GLN A 379 5.40 -28.09 22.99
CA GLN A 379 5.56 -29.41 22.41
C GLN A 379 5.65 -30.49 23.51
N ARG A 380 6.49 -30.27 24.53
CA ARG A 380 6.59 -31.17 25.65
C ARG A 380 5.25 -31.34 26.38
N HIS A 381 4.58 -30.23 26.68
CA HIS A 381 3.26 -30.26 27.34
C HIS A 381 2.24 -31.05 26.52
N ARG A 382 2.19 -30.84 25.20
CA ARG A 382 1.33 -31.60 24.28
C ARG A 382 1.63 -33.10 24.34
N ASP A 383 2.89 -33.49 24.25
CA ASP A 383 3.30 -34.89 24.17
C ASP A 383 3.04 -35.61 25.51
N GLU A 384 3.31 -34.96 26.65
CA GLU A 384 3.03 -35.52 27.99
C GLU A 384 1.53 -35.60 28.26
N SER A 385 0.73 -34.55 27.90
CA SER A 385 -0.72 -34.59 28.06
C SER A 385 -1.36 -35.70 27.22
N ALA A 386 -0.87 -35.95 26.00
CA ALA A 386 -1.33 -37.05 25.17
C ALA A 386 -1.02 -38.41 25.81
N SER A 387 0.14 -38.54 26.45
CA SER A 387 0.53 -39.75 27.19
C SER A 387 -0.36 -40.01 28.42
N VAL A 388 -0.73 -38.95 29.15
CA VAL A 388 -1.67 -39.03 30.29
C VAL A 388 -3.06 -39.46 29.81
N VAL A 389 -3.57 -38.89 28.73
CA VAL A 389 -4.87 -39.29 28.15
C VAL A 389 -4.92 -40.77 27.84
N LYS A 390 -3.88 -41.29 27.19
CA LYS A 390 -3.78 -42.74 26.90
C LYS A 390 -3.78 -43.58 28.18
N ALA A 391 -2.93 -43.23 29.13
CA ALA A 391 -2.83 -43.99 30.40
C ALA A 391 -4.16 -43.94 31.20
N TYR A 392 -4.85 -42.80 31.23
CA TYR A 392 -6.13 -42.67 31.97
C TYR A 392 -7.26 -43.39 31.27
N ASN A 393 -7.34 -43.39 29.95
CA ASN A 393 -8.31 -44.21 29.22
C ASN A 393 -8.12 -45.68 29.46
N ASP A 394 -6.85 -46.22 29.40
CA ASP A 394 -6.54 -47.60 29.66
C ASP A 394 -6.92 -48.03 31.12
N GLN A 395 -6.72 -47.13 32.10
CA GLN A 395 -7.10 -47.36 33.50
C GLN A 395 -8.62 -47.27 33.73
N PHE A 396 -9.35 -46.38 33.01
CA PHE A 396 -10.76 -46.24 33.08
C PHE A 396 -11.48 -47.48 32.53
N ASP A 397 -10.97 -48.06 31.46
CA ASP A 397 -11.58 -49.26 30.85
C ASP A 397 -11.54 -50.47 31.80
N ILE A 398 -10.53 -50.56 32.67
CA ILE A 398 -10.46 -51.61 33.69
C ILE A 398 -11.00 -51.17 35.06
N GLY A 399 -11.69 -50.00 35.12
CA GLY A 399 -12.38 -49.52 36.34
C GLY A 399 -11.47 -48.96 37.43
N ARG A 400 -10.17 -48.62 37.13
CA ARG A 400 -9.22 -48.05 38.07
C ARG A 400 -9.13 -46.53 38.08
N ARG A 401 -9.83 -45.86 37.18
CA ARG A 401 -9.95 -44.40 37.10
C ARG A 401 -11.38 -43.96 36.99
N THR A 402 -11.66 -42.72 37.42
CA THR A 402 -12.97 -42.12 37.31
C THR A 402 -13.18 -41.51 35.92
N LEU A 403 -14.43 -41.35 35.50
CA LEU A 403 -14.78 -40.63 34.28
C LEU A 403 -14.26 -39.19 34.32
N LEU A 404 -14.29 -38.53 35.49
CA LEU A 404 -13.80 -37.17 35.67
C LEU A 404 -12.33 -37.02 35.29
N ASP A 405 -11.47 -37.95 35.78
CA ASP A 405 -10.05 -37.95 35.49
C ASP A 405 -9.78 -38.05 33.97
N VAL A 406 -10.54 -38.89 33.25
CA VAL A 406 -10.43 -39.04 31.81
C VAL A 406 -10.83 -37.76 31.09
N LEU A 407 -12.02 -37.21 31.44
CA LEU A 407 -12.51 -35.99 30.78
C LEU A 407 -11.64 -34.76 31.03
N ASP A 408 -11.05 -34.64 32.22
CA ASP A 408 -10.14 -33.56 32.54
C ASP A 408 -8.79 -33.70 31.78
N SER A 409 -8.25 -34.92 31.69
CA SER A 409 -7.03 -35.18 30.89
C SER A 409 -7.27 -34.93 29.38
N GLU A 410 -8.43 -35.32 28.82
CA GLU A 410 -8.79 -35.06 27.42
C GLU A 410 -8.91 -33.55 27.16
N ASN A 411 -9.51 -32.79 28.08
CA ASN A 411 -9.60 -31.34 27.94
C ASN A 411 -8.21 -30.68 28.00
N GLU A 412 -7.35 -31.11 28.91
CA GLU A 412 -5.97 -30.59 29.02
C GLU A 412 -5.17 -30.88 27.74
N ALA A 413 -5.23 -32.09 27.21
CA ALA A 413 -4.57 -32.46 25.97
C ALA A 413 -5.13 -31.67 24.77
N PHE A 414 -6.43 -31.40 24.72
CA PHE A 414 -7.03 -30.56 23.71
C PHE A 414 -6.50 -29.12 23.76
N GLN A 415 -6.43 -28.52 24.98
CA GLN A 415 -5.88 -27.16 25.15
C GLN A 415 -4.38 -27.11 24.85
N ALA A 416 -3.60 -28.12 25.23
CA ALA A 416 -2.18 -28.24 24.92
C ALA A 416 -1.94 -28.30 23.38
N ASN A 417 -2.74 -29.09 22.67
CA ASN A 417 -2.67 -29.17 21.22
C ASN A 417 -3.02 -27.83 20.56
N ARG A 418 -4.10 -27.15 21.01
CA ARG A 418 -4.48 -25.82 20.50
C ARG A 418 -3.37 -24.79 20.70
N ALA A 419 -2.79 -24.76 21.91
CA ALA A 419 -1.70 -23.84 22.24
C ALA A 419 -0.46 -24.10 21.36
N TYR A 420 -0.09 -25.37 21.17
CA TYR A 420 1.02 -25.74 20.30
C TYR A 420 0.78 -25.31 18.85
N VAL A 421 -0.36 -25.65 18.27
CA VAL A 421 -0.71 -25.28 16.88
C VAL A 421 -0.73 -23.75 16.71
N THR A 422 -1.39 -23.04 17.63
CA THR A 422 -1.47 -21.57 17.56
C THR A 422 -0.06 -20.96 17.58
N THR A 423 0.78 -21.33 18.54
CA THR A 423 2.15 -20.79 18.65
C THR A 423 3.03 -21.17 17.46
N GLN A 424 2.83 -22.35 16.86
CA GLN A 424 3.55 -22.76 15.65
C GLN A 424 3.26 -21.81 14.46
N TYR A 425 2.01 -21.41 14.27
CA TYR A 425 1.65 -20.46 13.24
C TYR A 425 2.03 -19.02 13.60
N ASP A 426 1.93 -18.63 14.87
CA ASP A 426 2.39 -17.33 15.36
C ASP A 426 3.90 -17.14 15.14
N LEU A 427 4.70 -18.20 15.33
CA LEU A 427 6.13 -18.18 15.00
C LEU A 427 6.37 -17.91 13.52
N LYS A 428 5.63 -18.58 12.61
CA LYS A 428 5.75 -18.36 11.17
C LYS A 428 5.38 -16.92 10.82
N VAL A 429 4.28 -16.41 11.37
CA VAL A 429 3.86 -15.00 11.16
C VAL A 429 4.95 -14.03 11.64
N ALA A 430 5.54 -14.27 12.83
CA ALA A 430 6.63 -13.43 13.35
C ALA A 430 7.89 -13.46 12.48
N GLN A 431 8.22 -14.60 11.90
CA GLN A 431 9.34 -14.76 10.95
C GLN A 431 9.08 -13.93 9.68
N PHE A 432 7.90 -14.02 9.06
CA PHE A 432 7.54 -13.21 7.90
C PHE A 432 7.43 -11.72 8.23
N GLN A 433 6.95 -11.37 9.44
CA GLN A 433 6.95 -9.99 9.91
C GLN A 433 8.37 -9.43 10.02
N THR A 434 9.34 -10.22 10.48
CA THR A 434 10.75 -9.84 10.54
C THR A 434 11.32 -9.62 9.12
N LEU A 435 11.01 -10.49 8.18
CA LEU A 435 11.40 -10.33 6.77
C LEU A 435 10.77 -9.08 6.15
N TYR A 436 9.53 -8.77 6.49
CA TYR A 436 8.86 -7.54 6.06
C TYR A 436 9.54 -6.28 6.60
N THR A 437 9.83 -6.23 7.91
CA THR A 437 10.47 -5.04 8.51
C THR A 437 11.86 -4.78 7.96
N THR A 438 12.60 -5.83 7.56
CA THR A 438 13.93 -5.75 6.95
C THR A 438 13.91 -5.54 5.43
N GLY A 439 12.72 -5.48 4.79
CA GLY A 439 12.58 -5.36 3.32
C GLY A 439 12.97 -6.62 2.56
N GLN A 440 13.01 -7.78 3.23
CA GLN A 440 13.41 -9.06 2.66
C GLN A 440 12.22 -9.99 2.30
N LEU A 441 10.97 -9.55 2.55
CA LEU A 441 9.80 -10.39 2.38
C LEU A 441 9.61 -10.86 0.93
N LEU A 442 9.60 -9.94 -0.02
CA LEU A 442 9.38 -10.30 -1.43
C LEU A 442 10.50 -11.17 -2.01
N PRO A 443 11.80 -10.86 -1.79
CA PRO A 443 12.88 -11.76 -2.17
C PRO A 443 12.76 -13.15 -1.53
N ALA A 444 12.39 -13.23 -0.25
CA ALA A 444 12.20 -14.49 0.47
C ALA A 444 11.05 -15.34 -0.11
N LEU A 445 10.03 -14.71 -0.65
CA LEU A 445 8.93 -15.34 -1.36
C LEU A 445 9.23 -15.62 -2.84
N GLY A 446 10.42 -15.26 -3.35
CA GLY A 446 10.78 -15.42 -4.76
C GLY A 446 9.98 -14.51 -5.70
N ILE A 447 9.39 -13.44 -5.17
CA ILE A 447 8.57 -12.51 -5.95
C ILE A 447 9.47 -11.39 -6.49
N GLN A 448 9.65 -11.36 -7.81
CA GLN A 448 10.35 -10.29 -8.52
C GLN A 448 9.37 -9.20 -8.95
N ARG A 449 9.87 -7.97 -9.03
CA ARG A 449 9.08 -6.78 -9.40
C ARG A 449 9.36 -6.37 -10.83
N ASP A 450 9.22 -7.29 -11.77
CA ASP A 450 9.62 -7.11 -13.18
C ASP A 450 8.92 -5.92 -13.88
N ASN A 451 7.81 -5.44 -13.31
CA ASN A 451 6.98 -4.38 -13.89
C ASN A 451 7.17 -3.00 -13.25
N LEU A 452 8.04 -2.86 -12.25
CA LEU A 452 8.34 -1.58 -11.64
C LEU A 452 9.60 -0.97 -12.28
N PRO A 453 9.59 0.33 -12.61
CA PRO A 453 10.78 1.01 -13.10
C PRO A 453 11.88 1.00 -12.04
N ALA A 454 13.14 1.00 -12.46
CA ALA A 454 14.23 1.23 -11.55
C ALA A 454 14.15 2.65 -10.95
N VAL A 455 14.66 2.85 -9.74
CA VAL A 455 14.67 4.18 -9.08
C VAL A 455 15.30 5.24 -9.96
N SER A 456 16.38 4.90 -10.68
CA SER A 456 17.07 5.79 -11.62
C SER A 456 16.22 6.22 -12.82
N GLU A 457 15.22 5.43 -13.22
CA GLU A 457 14.26 5.77 -14.27
C GLU A 457 13.18 6.73 -13.76
N VAL A 458 12.84 6.65 -12.48
CA VAL A 458 11.86 7.54 -11.83
C VAL A 458 12.48 8.92 -11.59
N SER A 459 13.71 8.96 -11.07
CA SER A 459 14.43 10.21 -10.79
C SER A 459 15.94 9.98 -10.79
N GLN A 460 16.69 10.98 -11.26
CA GLN A 460 18.14 11.02 -11.11
C GLN A 460 18.60 11.34 -9.68
N ARG A 461 17.64 11.64 -8.78
CA ARG A 461 17.91 11.96 -7.38
C ARG A 461 17.81 10.70 -6.55
N GLU A 462 18.86 10.39 -5.81
CA GLU A 462 18.87 9.26 -4.89
C GLU A 462 18.43 9.68 -3.49
N ILE A 463 17.68 8.79 -2.82
CA ILE A 463 17.35 8.90 -1.41
C ILE A 463 18.24 7.92 -0.66
N ASN A 464 19.20 8.45 0.07
CA ASN A 464 20.06 7.67 0.95
C ASN A 464 19.43 7.65 2.36
N ALA A 465 19.02 6.47 2.81
CA ALA A 465 18.46 6.25 4.15
C ALA A 465 19.55 5.85 5.17
N ALA A 466 20.78 5.54 4.71
CA ALA A 466 21.87 5.17 5.60
C ALA A 466 22.20 6.32 6.57
N ASN A 467 22.35 5.99 7.85
CA ASN A 467 22.70 6.91 8.94
C ASN A 467 21.69 8.06 9.20
N VAL A 468 20.49 8.02 8.61
CA VAL A 468 19.46 9.05 8.83
C VAL A 468 18.80 8.90 10.18
N CYS A 469 18.54 7.65 10.59
CA CYS A 469 18.03 7.32 11.91
C CYS A 469 19.22 7.08 12.84
N THR A 470 19.83 8.15 13.34
CA THR A 470 20.96 8.02 14.26
C THR A 470 20.54 7.42 15.60
N ALA A 471 21.46 6.66 16.19
CA ALA A 471 21.35 6.06 17.52
C ALA A 471 21.20 7.08 18.67
N ALA A 472 21.14 8.37 18.41
CA ALA A 472 20.94 9.43 19.42
C ALA A 472 19.66 9.26 20.25
N ASN A 473 18.75 8.36 19.86
CA ASN A 473 17.60 7.93 20.66
C ASN A 473 17.75 6.48 21.17
N ALA A 474 18.95 5.93 21.18
CA ALA A 474 19.25 4.57 21.67
C ALA A 474 19.56 4.51 23.17
N GLN A 475 19.49 5.63 23.88
CA GLN A 475 19.61 5.67 25.33
C GLN A 475 18.22 5.82 25.96
N VAL A 476 17.49 4.72 26.04
CA VAL A 476 16.64 4.42 27.19
C VAL A 476 17.23 3.15 27.77
N GLU A 477 17.99 3.33 28.84
CA GLU A 477 18.39 2.27 29.75
C GLU A 477 17.17 1.62 30.41
#